data_9131dfdaf31a974acbbe4e6586d02270
#
_entry.id   9131dfdaf31a974acbbe4e6586d02270
#
_cell.length_a   1.000
_cell.length_b   1.000
_cell.length_c   1.000
_cell.angle_alpha   90.00
_cell.angle_beta   90.00
_cell.angle_gamma   90.00
#
_symmetry.space_group_name_H-M   'P 1'
#
loop_
_entity.id
_entity.type
_entity.pdbx_description
1 polymer ?
#
loop_
_entity_poly.entity_id
_entity_poly.type
_entity_poly.pdbx_seq_one_letter_code
_entity_poly.pdbx_strand_id
1 'polypeptide(L)'
;VTNSIEEALMTTAQKRSVPKVNFTDAEAGAKEFPDSNARRYNYFVPQKRKQTHYEDVTVEVQPDPRHYLSQGWIYGFANGEVGYPLTWTRLKAWGQDLPEPERGPGTGGGGKDLDWPAHGWHEFRDPNEEWEMTLYRYGANVVRQVNQNIEVARQAKAFEQWNPNWVHFVERHVGAWMHIEHILGLYVFSHANRSGPTNMHNTAIAVNGMHKIRFAQDLALYNLTLSEEIEGFDGAAHLEAWNSDPAWQGARKLVEALTAIEDDWGESIFAANVVFEPLLGELFRSNLVQQAAAGNGDFVTPTIVGAGEYDYARRDLRMTIAMFEPRVSDKEFAEHNKEIMQGWLSKWVPQALEAARTLQPLWSQPDFKPPRFEDGLDRAKNRFSGIVSDLGLQVPKELGQ
;
A
#
# COMPACT_ATOMS: atom_id res chain seq x y z
N VAL A 1 56.90 3.05 -4.93
CA VAL A 1 55.75 2.28 -5.45
C VAL A 1 54.44 3.01 -5.12
N THR A 2 54.38 3.82 -4.08
CA THR A 2 53.16 4.54 -3.68
C THR A 2 52.90 5.80 -4.55
N ASN A 3 53.93 6.45 -5.06
CA ASN A 3 53.76 7.65 -5.91
C ASN A 3 53.26 7.37 -7.33
N SER A 4 53.43 6.14 -7.84
CA SER A 4 52.99 5.80 -9.21
C SER A 4 51.49 5.48 -9.30
N ILE A 5 50.86 5.12 -8.17
CA ILE A 5 49.43 4.84 -8.11
C ILE A 5 48.63 6.14 -7.97
N GLU A 6 49.14 7.11 -7.22
CA GLU A 6 48.52 8.42 -7.11
C GLU A 6 48.62 9.22 -8.43
N GLU A 7 49.75 9.15 -9.14
CA GLU A 7 49.90 9.77 -10.48
C GLU A 7 49.01 9.08 -11.53
N ALA A 8 48.79 7.76 -11.46
CA ALA A 8 47.90 7.04 -12.34
C ALA A 8 46.40 7.33 -12.04
N LEU A 9 46.05 7.60 -10.79
CA LEU A 9 44.72 8.05 -10.40
C LEU A 9 44.42 9.51 -10.75
N MET A 10 45.43 10.34 -10.80
CA MET A 10 45.31 11.77 -11.19
C MET A 10 45.23 11.96 -12.71
N THR A 11 45.78 11.06 -13.52
CA THR A 11 45.76 11.14 -14.98
C THR A 11 44.51 10.56 -15.61
N THR A 12 43.70 9.78 -14.88
CA THR A 12 42.42 9.24 -15.38
C THR A 12 41.19 10.05 -15.02
N ALA A 13 41.35 11.11 -14.23
CA ALA A 13 40.33 12.14 -14.08
C ALA A 13 40.42 13.17 -15.22
N GLN A 14 40.42 12.72 -16.47
CA GLN A 14 39.88 13.56 -17.52
C GLN A 14 38.46 13.88 -17.09
N LYS A 15 38.25 15.15 -16.65
CA LYS A 15 36.91 15.71 -16.51
C LYS A 15 36.19 15.37 -17.81
N ARG A 16 35.38 14.34 -17.80
CA ARG A 16 34.35 14.15 -18.83
C ARG A 16 33.60 15.48 -18.81
N SER A 17 33.87 16.31 -19.80
CA SER A 17 33.01 17.47 -20.05
C SER A 17 31.63 16.87 -20.26
N VAL A 18 30.74 17.12 -19.31
CA VAL A 18 29.34 16.88 -19.52
C VAL A 18 29.03 17.57 -20.84
N PRO A 19 28.57 16.86 -21.88
CA PRO A 19 28.22 17.51 -23.13
C PRO A 19 27.33 18.69 -22.76
N LYS A 20 27.68 19.90 -23.15
CA LYS A 20 26.75 21.02 -22.98
C LYS A 20 25.52 20.62 -23.74
N VAL A 21 24.44 20.29 -22.99
CA VAL A 21 23.14 20.06 -23.60
C VAL A 21 22.86 21.30 -24.44
N ASN A 22 22.71 21.13 -25.73
CA ASN A 22 22.48 22.23 -26.62
C ASN A 22 21.06 22.70 -26.37
N PHE A 23 20.89 23.76 -25.60
CA PHE A 23 19.57 24.30 -25.24
C PHE A 23 18.75 24.76 -26.45
N THR A 24 19.36 24.81 -27.64
CA THR A 24 18.66 25.06 -28.90
C THR A 24 17.62 23.97 -29.19
N ASP A 25 17.86 22.71 -28.79
CA ASP A 25 16.87 21.64 -28.96
C ASP A 25 15.71 21.76 -27.95
N ALA A 26 15.99 22.30 -26.76
CA ALA A 26 14.97 22.63 -25.79
C ALA A 26 14.11 23.83 -26.22
N GLU A 27 14.73 24.84 -26.88
CA GLU A 27 14.03 25.99 -27.47
C GLU A 27 13.23 25.60 -28.71
N ALA A 28 13.72 24.66 -29.53
CA ALA A 28 12.99 24.13 -30.68
C ALA A 28 11.77 23.32 -30.22
N GLY A 29 11.94 22.47 -29.22
CA GLY A 29 10.85 21.74 -28.60
C GLY A 29 9.81 22.66 -27.92
N ALA A 30 10.27 23.77 -27.34
CA ALA A 30 9.40 24.78 -26.76
C ALA A 30 8.57 25.55 -27.79
N LYS A 31 9.05 25.64 -29.03
CA LYS A 31 8.30 26.25 -30.14
C LYS A 31 7.27 25.28 -30.71
N GLU A 32 7.57 24.01 -30.73
CA GLU A 32 6.64 22.95 -31.15
C GLU A 32 5.52 22.76 -30.13
N PHE A 33 5.81 22.93 -28.83
CA PHE A 33 4.84 22.87 -27.73
C PHE A 33 4.96 24.13 -26.84
N PRO A 34 4.54 25.31 -27.31
CA PRO A 34 4.77 26.57 -26.61
C PRO A 34 4.16 26.61 -25.19
N ASP A 35 3.06 25.94 -24.97
CA ASP A 35 2.41 25.87 -23.66
C ASP A 35 3.10 24.89 -22.70
N SER A 36 3.92 23.97 -23.21
CA SER A 36 4.65 23.00 -22.38
C SER A 36 5.72 23.63 -21.50
N ASN A 37 6.31 24.74 -21.95
CA ASN A 37 7.32 25.44 -21.17
C ASN A 37 6.75 26.19 -19.97
N ALA A 38 5.62 26.86 -20.14
CA ALA A 38 4.94 27.52 -19.02
C ALA A 38 4.52 26.51 -17.96
N ARG A 39 4.13 25.32 -18.37
CA ARG A 39 3.67 24.24 -17.49
C ARG A 39 4.78 23.43 -16.87
N ARG A 40 5.89 23.30 -17.51
CA ARG A 40 7.06 22.61 -17.00
C ARG A 40 7.46 23.07 -15.60
N TYR A 41 7.24 24.33 -15.27
CA TYR A 41 7.53 24.90 -13.96
C TYR A 41 6.33 24.95 -13.01
N ASN A 42 5.10 24.89 -13.56
CA ASN A 42 3.86 24.84 -12.81
C ASN A 42 3.31 23.41 -12.66
N TYR A 43 4.09 22.46 -13.09
CA TYR A 43 3.78 21.04 -13.11
C TYR A 43 3.60 20.46 -11.72
N PHE A 44 4.20 21.09 -10.76
CA PHE A 44 4.08 20.74 -9.37
C PHE A 44 3.96 22.02 -8.54
N VAL A 45 2.87 22.08 -7.76
CA VAL A 45 2.64 23.14 -6.80
C VAL A 45 2.78 22.56 -5.39
N PRO A 46 3.74 23.04 -4.58
CA PRO A 46 3.86 22.63 -3.19
C PRO A 46 2.57 22.90 -2.42
N GLN A 47 2.10 21.96 -1.60
CA GLN A 47 0.95 22.19 -0.73
C GLN A 47 1.25 23.14 0.43
N LYS A 48 2.51 23.24 0.83
CA LYS A 48 2.97 24.10 1.90
C LYS A 48 3.77 25.27 1.33
N ARG A 49 3.91 26.33 2.11
CA ARG A 49 4.69 27.52 1.72
C ARG A 49 6.12 27.22 1.27
N LYS A 50 6.69 26.15 1.82
CA LYS A 50 7.97 25.60 1.38
C LYS A 50 7.75 24.17 0.92
N GLN A 51 8.35 23.81 -0.19
CA GLN A 51 8.44 22.44 -0.65
C GLN A 51 9.04 21.56 0.45
N THR A 52 8.41 20.44 0.73
CA THR A 52 8.91 19.49 1.73
C THR A 52 9.93 18.56 1.10
N HIS A 53 10.73 17.90 1.91
CA HIS A 53 11.69 16.92 1.41
C HIS A 53 11.00 15.73 0.71
N TYR A 54 9.84 15.36 1.17
CA TYR A 54 8.96 14.38 0.51
C TYR A 54 8.60 14.84 -0.92
N GLU A 55 8.19 16.09 -1.07
CA GLU A 55 7.85 16.66 -2.37
C GLU A 55 9.08 16.75 -3.28
N ASP A 56 10.23 17.15 -2.76
CA ASP A 56 11.49 17.20 -3.52
C ASP A 56 11.82 15.85 -4.15
N VAL A 57 11.73 14.78 -3.36
CA VAL A 57 12.11 13.43 -3.81
C VAL A 57 11.10 12.85 -4.79
N THR A 58 9.82 13.14 -4.61
CA THR A 58 8.76 12.54 -5.46
C THR A 58 8.52 13.32 -6.75
N VAL A 59 8.75 14.63 -6.74
CA VAL A 59 8.48 15.51 -7.89
C VAL A 59 9.59 15.46 -8.94
N GLU A 60 10.84 15.41 -8.52
CA GLU A 60 11.99 15.43 -9.43
C GLU A 60 12.03 14.27 -10.43
N VAL A 61 11.32 13.17 -10.13
CA VAL A 61 11.19 12.02 -11.02
C VAL A 61 9.98 12.07 -11.93
N GLN A 62 9.25 13.18 -11.96
CA GLN A 62 8.12 13.36 -12.88
C GLN A 62 8.58 13.27 -14.34
N PRO A 63 7.82 12.59 -15.22
CA PRO A 63 8.17 12.50 -16.63
C PRO A 63 8.16 13.87 -17.29
N ASP A 64 9.06 14.09 -18.27
CA ASP A 64 9.05 15.34 -19.04
C ASP A 64 7.72 15.46 -19.80
N PRO A 65 6.94 16.53 -19.57
CA PRO A 65 5.63 16.70 -20.22
C PRO A 65 5.71 16.87 -21.75
N ARG A 66 6.89 17.13 -22.29
CA ARG A 66 7.10 17.23 -23.74
C ARG A 66 7.25 15.87 -24.41
N HIS A 67 7.52 14.83 -23.64
CA HIS A 67 7.68 13.50 -24.20
C HIS A 67 6.29 12.87 -24.48
N TYR A 68 6.12 12.26 -25.64
CA TYR A 68 4.83 11.70 -26.06
C TYR A 68 4.19 10.75 -25.03
N LEU A 69 5.00 9.80 -24.51
CA LEU A 69 4.52 8.88 -23.48
C LEU A 69 4.18 9.61 -22.17
N SER A 70 4.96 10.64 -21.84
CA SER A 70 4.70 11.46 -20.65
C SER A 70 3.45 12.29 -20.81
N GLN A 71 3.17 12.81 -22.00
CA GLN A 71 1.93 13.53 -22.27
C GLN A 71 0.73 12.63 -22.12
N GLY A 72 0.77 11.43 -22.70
CA GLY A 72 -0.27 10.45 -22.52
C GLY A 72 -0.50 10.12 -21.04
N TRP A 73 0.57 9.88 -20.34
CA TRP A 73 0.55 9.58 -18.91
C TRP A 73 0.01 10.74 -18.06
N ILE A 74 0.54 11.93 -18.27
CA ILE A 74 0.17 13.12 -17.50
C ILE A 74 -1.27 13.54 -17.81
N TYR A 75 -1.63 13.59 -19.08
CA TYR A 75 -2.90 14.19 -19.49
C TYR A 75 -4.06 13.20 -19.48
N GLY A 76 -3.81 11.93 -19.70
CA GLY A 76 -4.86 10.93 -19.69
C GLY A 76 -5.28 10.49 -18.31
N PHE A 77 -4.30 10.36 -17.42
CA PHE A 77 -4.54 9.80 -16.11
C PHE A 77 -4.66 10.83 -14.99
N ALA A 78 -4.33 12.07 -15.28
CA ALA A 78 -4.42 13.15 -14.30
C ALA A 78 -5.82 13.75 -14.18
N ASN A 79 -6.80 13.28 -14.96
CA ASN A 79 -8.14 13.84 -14.97
C ASN A 79 -9.00 13.53 -13.75
N GLY A 80 -8.57 12.62 -12.90
CA GLY A 80 -9.29 12.23 -11.68
C GLY A 80 -10.32 11.13 -11.86
N GLU A 81 -10.39 10.52 -13.04
CA GLU A 81 -11.28 9.38 -13.31
C GLU A 81 -10.76 8.12 -12.63
N VAL A 82 -11.64 7.45 -11.86
CA VAL A 82 -11.39 6.17 -11.22
C VAL A 82 -11.85 5.04 -12.15
N GLY A 83 -11.21 3.88 -12.07
CA GLY A 83 -11.56 2.71 -12.87
C GLY A 83 -11.12 2.81 -14.33
N TYR A 84 -10.29 3.78 -14.67
CA TYR A 84 -9.67 3.85 -16.00
C TYR A 84 -8.50 2.87 -16.03
N PRO A 85 -8.59 1.77 -16.81
CA PRO A 85 -7.56 0.73 -16.79
C PRO A 85 -6.29 1.22 -17.44
N LEU A 86 -5.19 1.10 -16.71
CA LEU A 86 -3.86 1.58 -17.06
C LEU A 86 -2.94 0.48 -17.55
N THR A 87 -3.41 -0.40 -18.45
CA THR A 87 -2.51 -1.35 -19.09
C THR A 87 -1.61 -0.67 -20.14
N TRP A 88 -0.40 -1.19 -20.30
CA TRP A 88 0.47 -0.80 -21.41
C TRP A 88 -0.24 -0.90 -22.76
N THR A 89 -1.12 -1.86 -22.94
CA THR A 89 -1.90 -2.07 -24.14
C THR A 89 -2.88 -0.92 -24.37
N ARG A 90 -3.54 -0.45 -23.32
CA ARG A 90 -4.42 0.70 -23.39
C ARG A 90 -3.69 2.02 -23.49
N LEU A 91 -2.55 2.18 -22.81
CA LEU A 91 -1.67 3.33 -23.03
C LEU A 91 -1.30 3.47 -24.50
N LYS A 92 -0.99 2.37 -25.16
CA LYS A 92 -0.66 2.35 -26.58
C LYS A 92 -1.88 2.62 -27.47
N ALA A 93 -3.01 1.98 -27.19
CA ALA A 93 -4.27 2.22 -27.89
C ALA A 93 -4.78 3.63 -27.63
N TRP A 94 -4.68 4.09 -26.39
CA TRP A 94 -5.08 5.39 -25.98
C TRP A 94 -4.28 6.51 -26.66
N GLY A 95 -3.00 6.35 -26.88
CA GLY A 95 -2.19 7.28 -27.68
C GLY A 95 -2.71 7.42 -29.14
N GLN A 96 -3.48 6.46 -29.63
CA GLN A 96 -4.03 6.46 -30.98
C GLN A 96 -5.47 6.95 -31.08
N ASP A 97 -6.27 6.77 -30.02
CA ASP A 97 -7.72 6.89 -30.08
C ASP A 97 -8.27 8.22 -29.57
N LEU A 98 -7.45 9.02 -28.89
CA LEU A 98 -7.91 10.31 -28.38
C LEU A 98 -7.80 11.41 -29.43
N PRO A 99 -8.83 12.19 -29.70
CA PRO A 99 -8.79 13.32 -30.64
C PRO A 99 -7.71 14.34 -30.23
N GLU A 100 -6.87 14.73 -31.17
CA GLU A 100 -5.77 15.70 -31.02
C GLU A 100 -6.18 17.01 -30.29
N PRO A 101 -7.33 17.61 -30.54
CA PRO A 101 -7.72 18.87 -29.90
C PRO A 101 -7.98 18.74 -28.39
N GLU A 102 -8.33 17.56 -27.92
CA GLU A 102 -8.62 17.31 -26.51
C GLU A 102 -7.35 16.98 -25.70
N ARG A 103 -6.23 16.85 -26.39
CA ARG A 103 -4.99 16.33 -25.82
C ARG A 103 -3.75 17.16 -26.06
N GLY A 104 -3.89 18.22 -26.73
CA GLY A 104 -2.78 19.16 -26.88
C GLY A 104 -2.16 19.46 -25.52
N PRO A 105 -0.86 19.85 -25.49
CA PRO A 105 -0.25 20.33 -24.28
C PRO A 105 -1.17 21.37 -23.65
N GLY A 106 -1.81 21.02 -22.61
CA GLY A 106 -2.74 21.91 -22.01
C GLY A 106 -4.19 21.52 -22.01
N THR A 107 -4.48 20.51 -22.71
CA THR A 107 -5.84 20.00 -22.70
C THR A 107 -5.98 18.75 -21.87
N GLY A 108 -4.99 18.30 -21.19
CA GLY A 108 -5.10 17.19 -20.25
C GLY A 108 -6.25 17.38 -19.29
N GLY A 109 -7.41 17.43 -19.88
CA GLY A 109 -8.61 17.86 -19.20
C GLY A 109 -8.70 19.36 -18.98
N GLY A 110 -7.90 20.20 -19.63
CA GLY A 110 -8.06 21.54 -19.31
C GLY A 110 -7.26 22.53 -20.08
N GLY A 111 -7.80 23.09 -20.95
CA GLY A 111 -7.31 24.17 -21.76
C GLY A 111 -6.17 25.02 -21.20
N LYS A 112 -5.98 26.15 -21.79
CA LYS A 112 -4.91 27.09 -21.46
C LYS A 112 -4.91 27.59 -20.01
N ASP A 113 -6.02 27.43 -19.30
CA ASP A 113 -6.26 27.95 -17.95
C ASP A 113 -6.14 26.89 -16.86
N LEU A 114 -5.61 25.71 -17.17
CA LEU A 114 -5.30 24.74 -16.15
C LEU A 114 -4.17 25.23 -15.28
N ASP A 115 -4.52 25.54 -14.05
CA ASP A 115 -3.58 25.48 -12.92
C ASP A 115 -3.12 24.02 -12.77
N TRP A 116 -2.33 23.58 -13.72
CA TRP A 116 -1.60 22.36 -13.65
C TRP A 116 -0.53 22.53 -12.57
N PRO A 117 -0.47 21.74 -11.60
CA PRO A 117 -0.94 20.40 -11.31
C PRO A 117 -2.04 20.34 -10.23
N ALA A 118 -2.92 21.33 -10.19
CA ALA A 118 -3.95 21.42 -9.14
C ALA A 118 -5.20 20.59 -9.42
N HIS A 119 -5.19 19.71 -10.43
CA HIS A 119 -6.35 18.94 -10.84
C HIS A 119 -6.07 17.44 -10.94
N GLY A 120 -7.11 16.66 -10.73
CA GLY A 120 -7.10 15.22 -10.91
C GLY A 120 -6.13 14.53 -9.96
N TRP A 121 -5.49 13.49 -10.42
CA TRP A 121 -4.59 12.68 -9.62
C TRP A 121 -3.30 13.40 -9.17
N HIS A 122 -2.93 14.50 -9.78
CA HIS A 122 -1.76 15.29 -9.36
C HIS A 122 -1.98 16.09 -8.08
N GLU A 123 -3.21 16.24 -7.62
CA GLU A 123 -3.50 16.84 -6.31
C GLU A 123 -3.03 15.97 -5.16
N PHE A 124 -2.96 14.66 -5.37
CA PHE A 124 -2.63 13.73 -4.32
C PHE A 124 -1.27 14.02 -3.68
N ARG A 125 -1.27 14.06 -2.37
CA ARG A 125 -0.09 14.02 -1.51
C ARG A 125 -0.33 13.01 -0.43
N ASP A 126 0.64 12.12 -0.19
CA ASP A 126 0.55 11.24 0.96
C ASP A 126 0.55 12.09 2.25
N PRO A 127 -0.53 12.01 3.05
CA PRO A 127 -0.60 12.77 4.31
C PRO A 127 0.43 12.35 5.35
N ASN A 128 1.09 11.21 5.14
CA ASN A 128 2.19 10.74 5.99
C ASN A 128 3.55 11.29 5.52
N GLU A 129 3.61 11.90 4.32
CA GLU A 129 4.83 12.37 3.68
C GLU A 129 5.91 11.28 3.66
N GLU A 130 5.50 10.05 3.33
CA GLU A 130 6.34 8.87 3.46
C GLU A 130 7.07 8.56 2.17
N TRP A 131 8.36 8.26 2.29
CA TRP A 131 9.26 7.89 1.23
C TRP A 131 10.38 7.00 1.78
N GLU A 132 11.26 6.51 0.95
CA GLU A 132 12.26 5.49 1.28
C GLU A 132 12.97 5.73 2.63
N MET A 133 13.51 6.93 2.85
CA MET A 133 14.27 7.21 4.08
C MET A 133 13.38 7.19 5.35
N THR A 134 12.18 7.75 5.28
CA THR A 134 11.25 7.76 6.41
C THR A 134 10.74 6.36 6.70
N LEU A 135 10.48 5.55 5.65
CA LEU A 135 10.13 4.15 5.74
C LEU A 135 11.21 3.33 6.47
N TYR A 136 12.47 3.43 6.03
CA TYR A 136 13.56 2.69 6.67
C TYR A 136 13.82 3.14 8.11
N ARG A 137 13.72 4.44 8.39
CA ARG A 137 13.89 4.96 9.75
C ARG A 137 12.81 4.44 10.68
N TYR A 138 11.57 4.42 10.22
CA TYR A 138 10.46 3.87 10.98
C TYR A 138 10.59 2.36 11.16
N GLY A 139 10.86 1.62 10.10
CA GLY A 139 11.09 0.17 10.15
C GLY A 139 12.19 -0.23 11.13
N ALA A 140 13.32 0.49 11.12
CA ALA A 140 14.42 0.27 12.08
C ALA A 140 13.98 0.52 13.54
N ASN A 141 13.06 1.43 13.79
CA ASN A 141 12.50 1.63 15.14
C ASN A 141 11.62 0.46 15.57
N VAL A 142 10.76 -0.03 14.66
CA VAL A 142 9.89 -1.20 14.92
C VAL A 142 10.74 -2.42 15.24
N VAL A 143 11.75 -2.73 14.43
CA VAL A 143 12.66 -3.86 14.65
C VAL A 143 13.35 -3.76 16.02
N ARG A 144 13.81 -2.57 16.41
CA ARG A 144 14.41 -2.37 17.74
C ARG A 144 13.44 -2.63 18.87
N GLN A 145 12.19 -2.16 18.76
CA GLN A 145 11.17 -2.39 19.77
C GLN A 145 10.79 -3.86 19.90
N VAL A 146 10.66 -4.57 18.78
CA VAL A 146 10.39 -6.01 18.75
C VAL A 146 11.53 -6.77 19.42
N ASN A 147 12.78 -6.51 19.02
CA ASN A 147 13.95 -7.17 19.60
C ASN A 147 14.09 -6.88 21.11
N GLN A 148 13.80 -5.65 21.54
CA GLN A 148 13.83 -5.28 22.95
C GLN A 148 12.76 -6.04 23.74
N ASN A 149 11.55 -6.21 23.20
CA ASN A 149 10.51 -7.01 23.84
C ASN A 149 10.85 -8.50 23.93
N ILE A 150 11.44 -9.06 22.87
CA ILE A 150 11.94 -10.45 22.88
C ILE A 150 13.00 -10.62 23.97
N GLU A 151 13.95 -9.69 24.08
CA GLU A 151 15.00 -9.75 25.11
C GLU A 151 14.42 -9.64 26.53
N VAL A 152 13.43 -8.78 26.75
CA VAL A 152 12.71 -8.71 28.03
C VAL A 152 12.01 -10.04 28.33
N ALA A 153 11.38 -10.66 27.33
CA ALA A 153 10.73 -11.95 27.49
C ALA A 153 11.72 -13.09 27.83
N ARG A 154 12.89 -13.08 27.22
CA ARG A 154 13.99 -14.02 27.55
C ARG A 154 14.43 -13.87 29.01
N GLN A 155 14.72 -12.65 29.43
CA GLN A 155 15.16 -12.37 30.82
C GLN A 155 14.10 -12.72 31.86
N ALA A 156 12.83 -12.52 31.53
CA ALA A 156 11.70 -12.85 32.38
C ALA A 156 11.30 -14.33 32.30
N LYS A 157 11.91 -15.13 31.43
CA LYS A 157 11.49 -16.51 31.11
C LYS A 157 10.00 -16.59 30.74
N ALA A 158 9.52 -15.59 30.02
CA ALA A 158 8.11 -15.46 29.70
C ALA A 158 7.63 -16.56 28.73
N PHE A 159 8.48 -16.98 27.81
CA PHE A 159 8.14 -18.06 26.85
C PHE A 159 7.80 -19.39 27.53
N GLU A 160 8.43 -19.70 28.69
CA GLU A 160 8.13 -20.89 29.48
C GLU A 160 6.74 -20.84 30.13
N GLN A 161 6.10 -19.67 30.18
CA GLN A 161 4.82 -19.43 30.85
C GLN A 161 3.64 -19.37 29.88
N TRP A 162 3.92 -19.44 28.58
CA TRP A 162 2.86 -19.42 27.58
C TRP A 162 1.98 -20.68 27.69
N ASN A 163 0.68 -20.47 27.51
CA ASN A 163 -0.25 -21.58 27.42
C ASN A 163 0.08 -22.47 26.22
N PRO A 164 0.18 -23.81 26.37
CA PRO A 164 0.53 -24.71 25.27
C PRO A 164 -0.38 -24.61 24.05
N ASN A 165 -1.71 -24.45 24.25
CA ASN A 165 -2.65 -24.26 23.14
C ASN A 165 -2.41 -22.92 22.42
N TRP A 166 -1.93 -21.90 23.16
CA TRP A 166 -1.54 -20.64 22.56
C TRP A 166 -0.25 -20.77 21.75
N VAL A 167 0.72 -21.54 22.20
CA VAL A 167 1.92 -21.86 21.41
C VAL A 167 1.52 -22.49 20.09
N HIS A 168 0.65 -23.51 20.10
CA HIS A 168 0.14 -24.12 18.86
C HIS A 168 -0.65 -23.14 17.99
N PHE A 169 -1.41 -22.23 18.60
CA PHE A 169 -2.11 -21.20 17.87
C PHE A 169 -1.12 -20.26 17.15
N VAL A 170 -0.07 -19.80 17.82
CA VAL A 170 0.91 -18.87 17.26
C VAL A 170 1.70 -19.53 16.11
N GLU A 171 2.24 -20.75 16.31
CA GLU A 171 3.01 -21.44 15.28
C GLU A 171 2.20 -21.71 14.00
N ARG A 172 0.92 -22.00 14.13
CA ARG A 172 0.05 -22.31 12.98
C ARG A 172 -0.56 -21.05 12.38
N HIS A 173 -1.20 -20.23 13.19
CA HIS A 173 -2.13 -19.23 12.69
C HIS A 173 -1.54 -17.82 12.62
N VAL A 174 -0.74 -17.41 13.62
CA VAL A 174 -0.01 -16.14 13.52
C VAL A 174 1.04 -16.26 12.40
N GLY A 175 1.72 -17.42 12.33
CA GLY A 175 2.62 -17.72 11.21
C GLY A 175 1.93 -17.73 9.85
N ALA A 176 0.72 -18.29 9.75
CA ALA A 176 -0.02 -18.32 8.48
C ALA A 176 -0.35 -16.92 7.94
N TRP A 177 -0.54 -15.92 8.81
CA TRP A 177 -0.81 -14.54 8.39
C TRP A 177 0.28 -13.93 7.52
N MET A 178 1.55 -14.36 7.69
CA MET A 178 2.66 -13.85 6.88
C MET A 178 2.47 -14.08 5.37
N HIS A 179 1.78 -15.15 4.98
CA HIS A 179 1.51 -15.45 3.57
C HIS A 179 0.57 -14.43 2.94
N ILE A 180 -0.43 -13.97 3.70
CA ILE A 180 -1.33 -12.90 3.27
C ILE A 180 -0.55 -11.61 3.03
N GLU A 181 0.23 -11.18 4.02
CA GLU A 181 1.01 -9.95 3.94
C GLU A 181 2.02 -10.01 2.78
N HIS A 182 2.67 -11.15 2.59
CA HIS A 182 3.59 -11.37 1.47
C HIS A 182 2.87 -11.28 0.12
N ILE A 183 1.71 -11.92 -0.02
CA ILE A 183 0.93 -11.89 -1.27
C ILE A 183 0.45 -10.47 -1.56
N LEU A 184 -0.11 -9.78 -0.57
CA LEU A 184 -0.56 -8.40 -0.74
C LEU A 184 0.59 -7.50 -1.16
N GLY A 185 1.72 -7.53 -0.46
CA GLY A 185 2.86 -6.66 -0.75
C GLY A 185 3.50 -6.93 -2.09
N LEU A 186 3.80 -8.21 -2.39
CA LEU A 186 4.58 -8.58 -3.57
C LEU A 186 3.73 -8.64 -4.85
N TYR A 187 2.46 -9.03 -4.76
CA TYR A 187 1.65 -9.24 -5.97
C TYR A 187 0.57 -8.17 -6.15
N VAL A 188 -0.18 -7.79 -5.11
CA VAL A 188 -1.26 -6.81 -5.26
C VAL A 188 -0.68 -5.40 -5.39
N PHE A 189 0.10 -4.95 -4.41
CA PHE A 189 0.63 -3.59 -4.40
C PHE A 189 1.71 -3.35 -5.46
N SER A 190 2.52 -4.35 -5.82
CA SER A 190 3.51 -4.19 -6.89
C SER A 190 2.84 -4.03 -8.27
N HIS A 191 1.74 -4.72 -8.52
CA HIS A 191 0.95 -4.52 -9.75
C HIS A 191 0.29 -3.13 -9.76
N ALA A 192 -0.37 -2.76 -8.66
CA ALA A 192 -0.97 -1.44 -8.51
C ALA A 192 0.08 -0.31 -8.69
N ASN A 193 1.25 -0.46 -8.08
CA ASN A 193 2.35 0.51 -8.20
C ASN A 193 2.77 0.73 -9.64
N ARG A 194 2.88 -0.34 -10.43
CA ARG A 194 3.27 -0.24 -11.84
C ARG A 194 2.29 0.58 -12.67
N SER A 195 1.04 0.62 -12.27
CA SER A 195 -0.06 1.27 -12.99
C SER A 195 -0.53 2.57 -12.35
N GLY A 196 0.11 3.03 -11.29
CA GLY A 196 -0.25 4.28 -10.61
C GLY A 196 -0.10 5.51 -11.52
N PRO A 197 -1.01 6.49 -11.42
CA PRO A 197 -1.12 7.58 -12.39
C PRO A 197 -0.03 8.65 -12.27
N THR A 198 0.60 8.78 -11.12
CA THR A 198 1.67 9.76 -10.88
C THR A 198 2.76 9.19 -9.98
N ASN A 199 3.93 9.82 -9.95
CA ASN A 199 5.02 9.40 -9.06
C ASN A 199 4.63 9.45 -7.58
N MET A 200 3.77 10.39 -7.19
CA MET A 200 3.26 10.49 -5.83
C MET A 200 2.43 9.26 -5.45
N HIS A 201 1.55 8.80 -6.37
CA HIS A 201 0.80 7.56 -6.19
C HIS A 201 1.73 6.35 -6.15
N ASN A 202 2.66 6.27 -7.12
CA ASN A 202 3.59 5.14 -7.20
C ASN A 202 4.43 5.03 -5.93
N THR A 203 4.93 6.14 -5.40
CA THR A 203 5.67 6.14 -4.13
C THR A 203 4.79 5.67 -2.97
N ALA A 204 3.57 6.19 -2.85
CA ALA A 204 2.66 5.82 -1.78
C ALA A 204 2.23 4.34 -1.85
N ILE A 205 1.93 3.83 -3.05
CA ILE A 205 1.58 2.44 -3.28
C ILE A 205 2.78 1.51 -3.00
N ALA A 206 3.98 1.91 -3.44
CA ALA A 206 5.20 1.16 -3.16
C ALA A 206 5.47 1.06 -1.65
N VAL A 207 5.35 2.17 -0.93
CA VAL A 207 5.51 2.21 0.54
C VAL A 207 4.48 1.31 1.22
N ASN A 208 3.23 1.34 0.81
CA ASN A 208 2.19 0.43 1.33
C ASN A 208 2.57 -1.06 1.09
N GLY A 209 3.02 -1.41 -0.12
CA GLY A 209 3.53 -2.75 -0.40
C GLY A 209 4.72 -3.13 0.49
N MET A 210 5.62 -2.20 0.75
CA MET A 210 6.78 -2.42 1.63
C MET A 210 6.39 -2.60 3.10
N HIS A 211 5.33 -1.94 3.59
CA HIS A 211 4.77 -2.21 4.92
C HIS A 211 4.33 -3.67 5.04
N LYS A 212 3.63 -4.19 4.03
CA LYS A 212 3.18 -5.58 3.98
C LYS A 212 4.34 -6.56 3.96
N ILE A 213 5.32 -6.35 3.08
CA ILE A 213 6.50 -7.22 2.98
C ILE A 213 7.32 -7.18 4.29
N ARG A 214 7.51 -6.00 4.89
CA ARG A 214 8.21 -5.87 6.17
C ARG A 214 7.49 -6.67 7.25
N PHE A 215 6.17 -6.53 7.36
CA PHE A 215 5.39 -7.25 8.37
C PHE A 215 5.45 -8.77 8.14
N ALA A 216 5.39 -9.24 6.88
CA ALA A 216 5.61 -10.66 6.57
C ALA A 216 6.99 -11.14 7.04
N GLN A 217 8.04 -10.34 6.82
CA GLN A 217 9.40 -10.65 7.28
C GLN A 217 9.51 -10.64 8.81
N ASP A 218 8.89 -9.66 9.48
CA ASP A 218 8.86 -9.61 10.95
C ASP A 218 8.23 -10.87 11.54
N LEU A 219 7.13 -11.36 10.96
CA LEU A 219 6.47 -12.61 11.37
C LEU A 219 7.34 -13.83 11.10
N ALA A 220 8.04 -13.88 9.95
CA ALA A 220 8.95 -14.98 9.63
C ALA A 220 10.15 -15.05 10.60
N LEU A 221 10.77 -13.91 10.88
CA LEU A 221 11.87 -13.82 11.85
C LEU A 221 11.40 -14.13 13.28
N TYR A 222 10.19 -13.72 13.61
CA TYR A 222 9.57 -14.06 14.89
C TYR A 222 9.33 -15.55 15.05
N ASN A 223 8.79 -16.21 14.03
CA ASN A 223 8.63 -17.67 14.03
C ASN A 223 9.97 -18.38 14.24
N LEU A 224 11.05 -17.92 13.58
CA LEU A 224 12.38 -18.44 13.77
C LEU A 224 12.84 -18.24 15.23
N THR A 225 12.65 -17.06 15.79
CA THR A 225 12.99 -16.78 17.20
C THR A 225 12.22 -17.71 18.14
N LEU A 226 10.91 -17.91 17.94
CA LEU A 226 10.11 -18.78 18.80
C LEU A 226 10.55 -20.24 18.71
N SER A 227 11.02 -20.71 17.55
CA SER A 227 11.59 -22.06 17.42
C SER A 227 12.91 -22.25 18.16
N GLU A 228 13.62 -21.17 18.47
CA GLU A 228 14.82 -21.19 19.31
C GLU A 228 14.50 -21.11 20.81
N GLU A 229 13.41 -20.43 21.18
CA GLU A 229 13.05 -20.11 22.56
C GLU A 229 12.08 -21.12 23.20
N ILE A 230 11.26 -21.79 22.40
CA ILE A 230 10.20 -22.69 22.88
C ILE A 230 10.47 -24.10 22.38
N GLU A 231 10.77 -25.01 23.32
CA GLU A 231 11.01 -26.42 22.99
C GLU A 231 9.77 -27.03 22.32
N GLY A 232 9.97 -27.62 21.14
CA GLY A 232 8.90 -28.28 20.36
C GLY A 232 8.08 -27.33 19.49
N PHE A 233 8.39 -26.03 19.43
CA PHE A 233 7.76 -25.09 18.50
C PHE A 233 8.10 -25.48 17.05
N ASP A 234 7.08 -25.76 16.24
CA ASP A 234 7.25 -26.05 14.81
C ASP A 234 7.22 -24.78 13.98
N GLY A 235 8.37 -24.25 13.67
CA GLY A 235 8.51 -23.05 12.82
C GLY A 235 7.96 -23.20 11.40
N ALA A 236 7.55 -24.38 10.96
CA ALA A 236 6.96 -24.68 9.65
C ALA A 236 5.45 -25.00 9.69
N ALA A 237 4.84 -25.14 10.87
CA ALA A 237 3.44 -25.51 11.02
C ALA A 237 2.47 -24.57 10.29
N HIS A 238 2.86 -23.31 10.12
CA HIS A 238 2.09 -22.31 9.35
C HIS A 238 1.90 -22.69 7.87
N LEU A 239 2.82 -23.49 7.30
CA LEU A 239 2.69 -23.93 5.89
C LEU A 239 1.52 -24.86 5.70
N GLU A 240 1.34 -25.81 6.64
CA GLU A 240 0.17 -26.68 6.62
C GLU A 240 -1.12 -25.91 6.88
N ALA A 241 -1.10 -25.01 7.86
CA ALA A 241 -2.25 -24.18 8.16
C ALA A 241 -2.69 -23.36 6.92
N TRP A 242 -1.77 -22.69 6.26
CA TRP A 242 -2.05 -21.92 5.05
C TRP A 242 -2.54 -22.77 3.89
N ASN A 243 -1.92 -23.93 3.67
CA ASN A 243 -2.21 -24.75 2.49
C ASN A 243 -3.47 -25.61 2.63
N SER A 244 -3.80 -26.07 3.83
CA SER A 244 -4.76 -27.15 4.02
C SER A 244 -5.84 -26.88 5.07
N ASP A 245 -5.61 -25.99 6.04
CA ASP A 245 -6.57 -25.75 7.10
C ASP A 245 -7.81 -25.00 6.55
N PRO A 246 -9.03 -25.57 6.71
CA PRO A 246 -10.27 -24.97 6.21
C PRO A 246 -10.49 -23.54 6.70
N ALA A 247 -10.01 -23.19 7.91
CA ALA A 247 -10.13 -21.84 8.44
C ALA A 247 -9.41 -20.77 7.57
N TRP A 248 -8.35 -21.16 6.87
CA TRP A 248 -7.57 -20.25 6.04
C TRP A 248 -7.99 -20.22 4.56
N GLN A 249 -8.78 -21.19 4.09
CA GLN A 249 -9.08 -21.29 2.65
C GLN A 249 -9.94 -20.12 2.13
N GLY A 250 -10.79 -19.53 2.97
CA GLY A 250 -11.52 -18.32 2.61
C GLY A 250 -10.61 -17.11 2.43
N ALA A 251 -9.70 -16.89 3.37
CA ALA A 251 -8.70 -15.82 3.29
C ALA A 251 -7.76 -16.00 2.09
N ARG A 252 -7.28 -17.22 1.86
CA ARG A 252 -6.43 -17.58 0.72
C ARG A 252 -7.13 -17.29 -0.61
N LYS A 253 -8.35 -17.77 -0.80
CA LYS A 253 -9.17 -17.51 -1.99
C LYS A 253 -9.34 -16.01 -2.24
N LEU A 254 -9.57 -15.23 -1.19
CA LEU A 254 -9.74 -13.78 -1.29
C LEU A 254 -8.46 -13.08 -1.75
N VAL A 255 -7.30 -13.38 -1.13
CA VAL A 255 -6.05 -12.73 -1.54
C VAL A 255 -5.60 -13.19 -2.93
N GLU A 256 -5.83 -14.45 -3.32
CA GLU A 256 -5.60 -14.94 -4.68
C GLU A 256 -6.49 -14.20 -5.68
N ALA A 257 -7.76 -13.92 -5.33
CA ALA A 257 -8.65 -13.11 -6.18
C ALA A 257 -8.17 -11.65 -6.30
N LEU A 258 -7.62 -11.06 -5.23
CA LEU A 258 -7.02 -9.72 -5.28
C LEU A 258 -5.81 -9.67 -6.21
N THR A 259 -4.99 -10.72 -6.28
CA THR A 259 -3.85 -10.79 -7.21
C THR A 259 -4.28 -10.87 -8.68
N ALA A 260 -5.49 -11.29 -8.94
CA ALA A 260 -6.06 -11.38 -10.29
C ALA A 260 -6.62 -10.05 -10.82
N ILE A 261 -6.55 -8.96 -10.04
CA ILE A 261 -6.86 -7.61 -10.53
C ILE A 261 -5.65 -7.13 -11.35
N GLU A 262 -5.74 -7.30 -12.67
CA GLU A 262 -4.58 -7.04 -13.54
C GLU A 262 -4.47 -5.57 -13.97
N ASP A 263 -5.58 -4.88 -14.13
CA ASP A 263 -5.66 -3.67 -14.93
C ASP A 263 -6.11 -2.42 -14.16
N ASP A 264 -6.51 -2.55 -12.90
CA ASP A 264 -7.03 -1.43 -12.12
C ASP A 264 -6.29 -1.26 -10.80
N TRP A 265 -5.33 -0.33 -10.80
CA TRP A 265 -4.59 0.03 -9.59
C TRP A 265 -5.52 0.56 -8.48
N GLY A 266 -6.57 1.30 -8.86
CA GLY A 266 -7.55 1.86 -7.94
C GLY A 266 -8.36 0.77 -7.26
N GLU A 267 -8.88 -0.20 -8.02
CA GLU A 267 -9.57 -1.37 -7.48
C GLU A 267 -8.67 -2.15 -6.52
N SER A 268 -7.40 -2.36 -6.91
CA SER A 268 -6.44 -3.12 -6.07
C SER A 268 -6.23 -2.48 -4.70
N ILE A 269 -5.94 -1.16 -4.66
CA ILE A 269 -5.74 -0.42 -3.41
C ILE A 269 -7.03 -0.33 -2.61
N PHE A 270 -8.14 -0.05 -3.27
CA PHE A 270 -9.44 0.05 -2.61
C PHE A 270 -9.87 -1.29 -2.00
N ALA A 271 -9.81 -2.37 -2.77
CA ALA A 271 -10.19 -3.69 -2.29
C ALA A 271 -9.30 -4.18 -1.13
N ALA A 272 -7.98 -3.93 -1.21
CA ALA A 272 -7.07 -4.29 -0.13
C ALA A 272 -7.29 -3.43 1.13
N ASN A 273 -7.24 -2.10 1.02
CA ASN A 273 -7.19 -1.22 2.19
C ASN A 273 -8.56 -0.82 2.74
N VAL A 274 -9.60 -0.76 1.89
CA VAL A 274 -10.94 -0.36 2.33
C VAL A 274 -11.80 -1.56 2.67
N VAL A 275 -11.60 -2.71 2.01
CA VAL A 275 -12.47 -3.90 2.21
C VAL A 275 -11.76 -5.00 2.99
N PHE A 276 -10.62 -5.51 2.46
CA PHE A 276 -9.92 -6.65 3.07
C PHE A 276 -9.42 -6.33 4.47
N GLU A 277 -8.71 -5.22 4.62
CA GLU A 277 -8.05 -4.89 5.89
C GLU A 277 -9.03 -4.70 7.06
N PRO A 278 -10.11 -3.90 6.96
CA PRO A 278 -11.01 -3.75 8.09
C PRO A 278 -11.85 -5.01 8.37
N LEU A 279 -12.25 -5.76 7.34
CA LEU A 279 -13.13 -6.91 7.52
C LEU A 279 -12.40 -8.21 7.89
N LEU A 280 -11.15 -8.38 7.44
CA LEU A 280 -10.36 -9.58 7.69
C LEU A 280 -9.10 -9.30 8.50
N GLY A 281 -8.34 -8.27 8.13
CA GLY A 281 -7.09 -7.90 8.77
C GLY A 281 -7.26 -7.52 10.23
N GLU A 282 -8.06 -6.49 10.52
CA GLU A 282 -8.36 -6.06 11.90
C GLU A 282 -9.11 -7.16 12.68
N LEU A 283 -9.96 -7.94 12.02
CA LEU A 283 -10.65 -9.05 12.67
C LEU A 283 -9.65 -10.07 13.22
N PHE A 284 -8.67 -10.49 12.44
CA PHE A 284 -7.67 -11.45 12.89
C PHE A 284 -6.66 -10.83 13.84
N ARG A 285 -6.01 -9.72 13.43
CA ARG A 285 -4.93 -9.11 14.21
C ARG A 285 -5.41 -8.49 15.51
N SER A 286 -6.39 -7.58 15.42
CA SER A 286 -6.84 -6.79 16.57
C SER A 286 -7.89 -7.50 17.41
N ASN A 287 -8.87 -8.17 16.77
CA ASN A 287 -10.00 -8.74 17.49
C ASN A 287 -9.77 -10.19 17.96
N LEU A 288 -8.80 -10.90 17.41
CA LEU A 288 -8.42 -12.24 17.87
C LEU A 288 -7.05 -12.23 18.58
N VAL A 289 -5.97 -12.00 17.83
CA VAL A 289 -4.62 -12.20 18.35
C VAL A 289 -4.31 -11.27 19.53
N GLN A 290 -4.49 -9.96 19.37
CA GLN A 290 -4.20 -9.00 20.43
C GLN A 290 -5.10 -9.16 21.66
N GLN A 291 -6.35 -9.62 21.48
CA GLN A 291 -7.28 -9.83 22.60
C GLN A 291 -6.98 -11.11 23.38
N ALA A 292 -6.46 -12.16 22.73
CA ALA A 292 -6.20 -13.44 23.36
C ALA A 292 -4.79 -13.52 24.02
N ALA A 293 -3.80 -12.87 23.45
CA ALA A 293 -2.39 -13.09 23.78
C ALA A 293 -2.06 -12.90 25.27
N ALA A 294 -2.42 -11.79 25.86
CA ALA A 294 -2.06 -11.47 27.25
C ALA A 294 -2.62 -12.47 28.26
N GLY A 295 -3.86 -12.95 28.06
CA GLY A 295 -4.48 -13.96 28.93
C GLY A 295 -3.84 -15.34 28.78
N ASN A 296 -3.13 -15.60 27.67
CA ASN A 296 -2.37 -16.82 27.42
C ASN A 296 -0.87 -16.68 27.75
N GLY A 297 -0.47 -15.61 28.46
CA GLY A 297 0.88 -15.36 28.94
C GLY A 297 1.80 -14.66 27.95
N ASP A 298 1.29 -14.25 26.78
CA ASP A 298 2.09 -13.68 25.71
C ASP A 298 1.92 -12.15 25.60
N PHE A 299 3.00 -11.44 25.86
CA PHE A 299 3.08 -9.99 25.66
C PHE A 299 3.96 -9.59 24.46
N VAL A 300 4.59 -10.56 23.79
CA VAL A 300 5.50 -10.32 22.66
C VAL A 300 4.75 -10.25 21.34
N THR A 301 3.93 -11.25 21.03
CA THR A 301 3.14 -11.32 19.78
C THR A 301 2.32 -10.04 19.55
N PRO A 302 1.64 -9.45 20.58
CA PRO A 302 0.91 -8.19 20.39
C PRO A 302 1.77 -7.03 19.91
N THR A 303 3.05 -6.98 20.24
CA THR A 303 3.96 -5.92 19.77
C THR A 303 4.21 -6.03 18.27
N ILE A 304 4.44 -7.24 17.78
CA ILE A 304 4.74 -7.50 16.36
C ILE A 304 3.48 -7.30 15.52
N VAL A 305 2.39 -7.92 15.93
CA VAL A 305 1.09 -7.80 15.25
C VAL A 305 0.56 -6.36 15.31
N GLY A 306 0.79 -5.68 16.45
CA GLY A 306 0.44 -4.27 16.61
C GLY A 306 1.21 -3.32 15.72
N ALA A 307 2.44 -3.66 15.33
CA ALA A 307 3.20 -2.86 14.37
C ALA A 307 2.57 -2.91 12.96
N GLY A 308 2.17 -4.10 12.48
CA GLY A 308 1.45 -4.25 11.22
C GLY A 308 0.08 -3.57 11.26
N GLU A 309 -0.63 -3.67 12.38
CA GLU A 309 -1.91 -2.98 12.57
C GLU A 309 -1.76 -1.45 12.57
N TYR A 310 -0.68 -0.92 13.17
CA TYR A 310 -0.38 0.51 13.14
C TYR A 310 -0.10 0.99 11.72
N ASP A 311 0.69 0.24 10.94
CA ASP A 311 0.97 0.58 9.55
C ASP A 311 -0.34 0.70 8.77
N TYR A 312 -1.21 -0.29 8.87
CA TYR A 312 -2.51 -0.23 8.22
C TYR A 312 -3.36 0.95 8.73
N ALA A 313 -3.68 0.96 10.02
CA ALA A 313 -4.71 1.87 10.55
C ALA A 313 -4.31 3.35 10.54
N ARG A 314 -3.02 3.64 10.65
CA ARG A 314 -2.49 5.01 10.79
C ARG A 314 -1.80 5.54 9.56
N ARG A 315 -1.35 4.66 8.66
CA ARG A 315 -0.56 5.02 7.49
C ARG A 315 -1.27 4.65 6.20
N ASP A 316 -1.48 3.36 5.94
CA ASP A 316 -2.01 2.87 4.67
C ASP A 316 -3.47 3.30 4.43
N LEU A 317 -4.32 3.18 5.44
CA LEU A 317 -5.71 3.63 5.35
C LEU A 317 -5.82 5.15 5.17
N ARG A 318 -5.02 5.91 5.93
CA ARG A 318 -5.02 7.38 5.83
C ARG A 318 -4.57 7.84 4.44
N MET A 319 -3.54 7.22 3.89
CA MET A 319 -3.07 7.45 2.54
C MET A 319 -4.16 7.10 1.51
N THR A 320 -4.82 5.95 1.68
CA THR A 320 -5.89 5.48 0.80
C THR A 320 -7.09 6.44 0.81
N ILE A 321 -7.52 6.90 1.98
CA ILE A 321 -8.60 7.89 2.09
C ILE A 321 -8.21 9.18 1.36
N ALA A 322 -7.00 9.70 1.59
CA ALA A 322 -6.52 10.90 0.91
C ALA A 322 -6.43 10.74 -0.62
N MET A 323 -6.29 9.52 -1.11
CA MET A 323 -6.28 9.19 -2.52
C MET A 323 -7.69 9.23 -3.14
N PHE A 324 -8.69 8.69 -2.45
CA PHE A 324 -10.04 8.50 -2.99
C PHE A 324 -11.06 9.55 -2.57
N GLU A 325 -10.94 10.17 -1.38
CA GLU A 325 -11.87 11.20 -0.92
C GLU A 325 -12.05 12.37 -1.91
N PRO A 326 -10.98 12.95 -2.50
CA PRO A 326 -11.14 13.99 -3.50
C PRO A 326 -11.86 13.52 -4.78
N ARG A 327 -11.83 12.22 -5.05
CA ARG A 327 -12.45 11.66 -6.28
C ARG A 327 -13.96 11.56 -6.17
N VAL A 328 -14.49 11.32 -4.97
CA VAL A 328 -15.94 11.29 -4.74
C VAL A 328 -16.57 12.68 -4.65
N SER A 329 -15.74 13.71 -4.55
CA SER A 329 -16.14 15.13 -4.57
C SER A 329 -15.62 15.89 -5.79
N ASP A 330 -15.07 15.21 -6.79
CA ASP A 330 -14.59 15.78 -8.04
C ASP A 330 -15.71 16.48 -8.80
N LYS A 331 -15.42 17.63 -9.39
CA LYS A 331 -16.44 18.45 -10.06
C LYS A 331 -17.04 17.80 -11.31
N GLU A 332 -16.25 16.99 -11.97
CA GLU A 332 -16.59 16.38 -13.26
C GLU A 332 -16.93 14.89 -13.10
N PHE A 333 -16.15 14.17 -12.28
CA PHE A 333 -16.19 12.72 -12.22
C PHE A 333 -16.82 12.13 -10.94
N ALA A 334 -17.31 12.95 -10.00
CA ALA A 334 -17.80 12.46 -8.71
C ALA A 334 -18.80 11.31 -8.81
N GLU A 335 -19.83 11.45 -9.64
CA GLU A 335 -20.89 10.44 -9.77
C GLU A 335 -20.35 9.16 -10.44
N HIS A 336 -19.55 9.30 -11.49
CA HIS A 336 -18.87 8.18 -12.14
C HIS A 336 -17.95 7.44 -11.15
N ASN A 337 -17.14 8.17 -10.40
CA ASN A 337 -16.21 7.60 -9.43
C ASN A 337 -16.94 6.85 -8.31
N LYS A 338 -18.04 7.42 -7.79
CA LYS A 338 -18.88 6.76 -6.79
C LYS A 338 -19.50 5.47 -7.32
N GLU A 339 -20.01 5.48 -8.55
CA GLU A 339 -20.59 4.29 -9.19
C GLU A 339 -19.56 3.17 -9.31
N ILE A 340 -18.34 3.48 -9.77
CA ILE A 340 -17.25 2.51 -9.88
C ILE A 340 -16.84 1.95 -8.51
N MET A 341 -16.62 2.83 -7.53
CA MET A 341 -16.26 2.39 -6.18
C MET A 341 -17.38 1.57 -5.51
N GLN A 342 -18.64 1.92 -5.77
CA GLN A 342 -19.78 1.15 -5.29
C GLN A 342 -19.84 -0.25 -5.95
N GLY A 343 -19.45 -0.34 -7.22
CA GLY A 343 -19.24 -1.61 -7.92
C GLY A 343 -18.16 -2.46 -7.26
N TRP A 344 -17.04 -1.86 -6.87
CA TRP A 344 -15.98 -2.57 -6.13
C TRP A 344 -16.46 -3.07 -4.77
N LEU A 345 -17.20 -2.24 -4.02
CA LEU A 345 -17.80 -2.69 -2.76
C LEU A 345 -18.72 -3.89 -2.97
N SER A 346 -19.59 -3.84 -3.98
CA SER A 346 -20.52 -4.94 -4.30
C SER A 346 -19.78 -6.22 -4.71
N LYS A 347 -18.63 -6.11 -5.32
CA LYS A 347 -17.77 -7.25 -5.72
C LYS A 347 -17.02 -7.87 -4.55
N TRP A 348 -16.41 -7.03 -3.70
CA TRP A 348 -15.41 -7.50 -2.73
C TRP A 348 -15.96 -7.75 -1.33
N VAL A 349 -16.98 -7.01 -0.88
CA VAL A 349 -17.53 -7.16 0.47
C VAL A 349 -18.10 -8.55 0.74
N PRO A 350 -18.91 -9.17 -0.14
CA PRO A 350 -19.40 -10.54 0.08
C PRO A 350 -18.26 -11.56 0.24
N GLN A 351 -17.21 -11.43 -0.57
CA GLN A 351 -16.05 -12.33 -0.52
C GLN A 351 -15.25 -12.14 0.78
N ALA A 352 -15.08 -10.90 1.24
CA ALA A 352 -14.39 -10.62 2.49
C ALA A 352 -15.17 -11.13 3.71
N LEU A 353 -16.51 -10.99 3.72
CA LEU A 353 -17.35 -11.53 4.78
C LEU A 353 -17.37 -13.06 4.79
N GLU A 354 -17.39 -13.70 3.62
CA GLU A 354 -17.25 -15.15 3.51
C GLU A 354 -15.90 -15.60 4.09
N ALA A 355 -14.81 -14.96 3.70
CA ALA A 355 -13.47 -15.24 4.22
C ALA A 355 -13.38 -15.03 5.74
N ALA A 356 -13.95 -13.94 6.25
CA ALA A 356 -14.00 -13.66 7.69
C ALA A 356 -14.70 -14.76 8.48
N ARG A 357 -15.82 -15.26 7.97
CA ARG A 357 -16.57 -16.34 8.63
C ARG A 357 -15.79 -17.67 8.67
N THR A 358 -14.93 -17.94 7.68
CA THR A 358 -14.10 -19.16 7.72
C THR A 358 -13.08 -19.14 8.86
N LEU A 359 -12.70 -17.96 9.38
CA LEU A 359 -11.79 -17.83 10.52
C LEU A 359 -12.45 -18.13 11.87
N GLN A 360 -13.79 -18.23 11.95
CA GLN A 360 -14.52 -18.42 13.21
C GLN A 360 -13.97 -19.55 14.09
N PRO A 361 -13.58 -20.75 13.57
CA PRO A 361 -13.04 -21.83 14.39
C PRO A 361 -11.79 -21.45 15.19
N LEU A 362 -11.01 -20.47 14.73
CA LEU A 362 -9.80 -20.01 15.38
C LEU A 362 -10.08 -19.38 16.75
N TRP A 363 -11.27 -18.78 16.95
CA TRP A 363 -11.68 -18.18 18.22
C TRP A 363 -11.84 -19.18 19.38
N SER A 364 -12.01 -20.46 19.06
CA SER A 364 -12.14 -21.51 20.07
C SER A 364 -10.84 -22.18 20.48
N GLN A 365 -9.73 -21.91 19.76
CA GLN A 365 -8.46 -22.62 19.99
C GLN A 365 -7.68 -22.13 21.23
N PRO A 366 -7.50 -20.81 21.48
CA PRO A 366 -6.85 -20.37 22.71
C PRO A 366 -7.62 -20.79 23.96
N ASP A 367 -6.92 -21.15 25.04
CA ASP A 367 -7.58 -21.48 26.31
C ASP A 367 -8.18 -20.24 26.94
N PHE A 368 -7.41 -19.17 27.01
CA PHE A 368 -7.95 -17.86 27.36
C PHE A 368 -8.52 -17.22 26.09
N LYS A 369 -9.83 -17.20 26.03
CA LYS A 369 -10.55 -16.81 24.81
C LYS A 369 -10.64 -15.31 24.64
N PRO A 370 -10.54 -14.83 23.39
CA PRO A 370 -10.93 -13.46 23.07
C PRO A 370 -12.45 -13.27 23.28
N PRO A 371 -12.97 -12.04 23.10
CA PRO A 371 -14.40 -11.83 22.92
C PRO A 371 -14.97 -12.75 21.84
N ARG A 372 -16.28 -13.00 21.88
CA ARG A 372 -16.92 -13.89 20.89
C ARG A 372 -16.60 -13.44 19.46
N PHE A 373 -16.61 -14.39 18.55
CA PHE A 373 -16.37 -14.13 17.12
C PHE A 373 -17.33 -13.07 16.57
N GLU A 374 -18.61 -13.18 16.91
CA GLU A 374 -19.64 -12.25 16.46
C GLU A 374 -19.35 -10.81 16.92
N ASP A 375 -18.91 -10.64 18.16
CA ASP A 375 -18.55 -9.32 18.70
C ASP A 375 -17.33 -8.73 17.97
N GLY A 376 -16.39 -9.59 17.58
CA GLY A 376 -15.24 -9.21 16.75
C GLY A 376 -15.65 -8.81 15.33
N LEU A 377 -16.49 -9.62 14.72
CA LEU A 377 -17.02 -9.38 13.37
C LEU A 377 -17.87 -8.10 13.32
N ASP A 378 -18.69 -7.86 14.33
CA ASP A 378 -19.49 -6.62 14.41
C ASP A 378 -18.60 -5.37 14.54
N ARG A 379 -17.52 -5.46 15.33
CA ARG A 379 -16.53 -4.34 15.37
C ARG A 379 -15.89 -4.11 14.02
N ALA A 380 -15.49 -5.18 13.31
CA ALA A 380 -14.92 -5.10 11.98
C ALA A 380 -15.91 -4.47 10.97
N LYS A 381 -17.17 -4.91 10.97
CA LYS A 381 -18.25 -4.35 10.15
C LYS A 381 -18.51 -2.87 10.47
N ASN A 382 -18.55 -2.49 11.75
CA ASN A 382 -18.75 -1.11 12.16
C ASN A 382 -17.58 -0.22 11.72
N ARG A 383 -16.35 -0.71 11.86
CA ARG A 383 -15.14 -0.02 11.38
C ARG A 383 -15.19 0.19 9.87
N PHE A 384 -15.47 -0.87 9.12
CA PHE A 384 -15.65 -0.81 7.67
C PHE A 384 -16.74 0.18 7.27
N SER A 385 -17.90 0.14 7.92
CA SER A 385 -19.03 1.05 7.64
C SER A 385 -18.64 2.51 7.85
N GLY A 386 -17.86 2.80 8.90
CA GLY A 386 -17.32 4.13 9.15
C GLY A 386 -16.43 4.60 7.98
N ILE A 387 -15.48 3.77 7.56
CA ILE A 387 -14.58 4.09 6.45
C ILE A 387 -15.35 4.37 5.14
N VAL A 388 -16.32 3.51 4.81
CA VAL A 388 -17.16 3.68 3.60
C VAL A 388 -17.98 4.95 3.67
N SER A 389 -18.55 5.27 4.84
CA SER A 389 -19.33 6.51 5.06
C SER A 389 -18.44 7.75 4.97
N ASP A 390 -17.23 7.71 5.53
CA ASP A 390 -16.26 8.82 5.46
C ASP A 390 -15.84 9.10 4.01
N LEU A 391 -15.80 8.06 3.16
CA LEU A 391 -15.59 8.20 1.72
C LEU A 391 -16.84 8.68 0.97
N GLY A 392 -17.96 8.95 1.63
CA GLY A 392 -19.21 9.39 0.99
C GLY A 392 -19.87 8.32 0.11
N LEU A 393 -19.58 7.04 0.37
CA LEU A 393 -20.15 5.89 -0.33
C LEU A 393 -21.30 5.26 0.49
N GLN A 394 -22.13 4.48 -0.18
CA GLN A 394 -23.21 3.74 0.48
C GLN A 394 -22.66 2.45 1.09
N VAL A 395 -22.99 2.22 2.36
CA VAL A 395 -22.65 0.98 3.04
C VAL A 395 -23.42 -0.19 2.43
N PRO A 396 -22.75 -1.27 1.98
CA PRO A 396 -23.42 -2.43 1.39
C PRO A 396 -24.43 -3.09 2.34
N LYS A 397 -25.58 -3.50 1.79
CA LYS A 397 -26.66 -4.12 2.57
C LYS A 397 -26.26 -5.48 3.17
N GLU A 398 -25.31 -6.16 2.57
CA GLU A 398 -24.77 -7.45 2.98
C GLU A 398 -24.12 -7.41 4.37
N LEU A 399 -23.77 -6.25 4.87
CA LEU A 399 -23.23 -6.06 6.23
C LEU A 399 -24.30 -6.24 7.32
N GLY A 400 -25.57 -6.05 6.99
CA GLY A 400 -26.69 -6.22 7.92
C GLY A 400 -27.21 -7.65 8.02
N GLN A 401 -26.64 -8.56 7.25
CA GLN A 401 -26.93 -10.01 7.28
C GLN A 401 -25.78 -10.75 7.99
#